data_ee0bfa96f71307ff00d21ad2d6ee738e
#
_entry.id   ee0bfa96f71307ff00d21ad2d6ee738e
#
_cell.length_a   1.000
_cell.length_b   1.000
_cell.length_c   1.000
_cell.angle_alpha   90.00
_cell.angle_beta   90.00
_cell.angle_gamma   90.00
#
_symmetry.space_group_name_H-M   'P 1'
#
loop_
_entity.id
_entity.type
_entity.pdbx_description
1 polymer ?
#
loop_
_entity_poly.entity_id
_entity_poly.type
_entity_poly.pdbx_seq_one_letter_code
_entity_poly.pdbx_strand_id
1 'polypeptide(L)'
;MASGVVGAGGRGSGGFGSRALGALQSVGRSLMLPIAVLPAAALLLRLGQPDLLDLAWMASAGDAVFANLAMIFAVGIAFGLSGGDGAAALAGLVGFLVFEAVFETLIPQVDGAPDPDINMGVLSGIVIGLVAAGLYRRFSDIRLPDYLGFFGGRRFVPIVTALAALALGVFFGLVWPSVQGVVNAGGEAIVGLGAVGTGLYGFLNRLLIPVGLHHVLNTFVWFQLGSFQGPDGVVNGDLNRYFAGDPTAGSFMAGFFPVMMFGLPGACLAMIRHARFPKVASGILLSAAFASFLTGITEPIEFAFLFVAPLLFVVHAVLTGISMAITTLLDIHIGFGFSAGLIDYVLNFSKENTTNPLLLLGIGVVYFVVYYVVFSFFITRFDLATPGRGEASTGLSADWILPESQRGPKPGVEAVAGSSEEADDRPELDADDALARDVLAALGGRENVESCEGCITRLRLFVRDPNAIDDARLKELGASGVVKRGKVAQVVMGMQSDRIAARIERLIKGGG
;
A
#
# COMPACT_ATOMS: atom_id res chain seq x y z
N MET A 1 -9.06 49.31 -37.20
CA MET A 1 -9.28 48.02 -37.86
C MET A 1 -8.16 47.09 -37.44
N ALA A 2 -8.45 46.10 -36.62
CA ALA A 2 -7.78 44.83 -36.53
C ALA A 2 -8.38 44.10 -35.30
N SER A 3 -9.09 43.05 -35.62
CA SER A 3 -9.90 42.21 -34.78
C SER A 3 -9.04 41.36 -33.83
N GLY A 4 -9.39 41.38 -32.55
CA GLY A 4 -8.89 40.45 -31.56
C GLY A 4 -9.47 39.05 -31.79
N VAL A 5 -8.62 38.05 -31.78
CA VAL A 5 -9.00 36.64 -31.70
C VAL A 5 -8.87 36.22 -30.21
N VAL A 6 -10.03 36.03 -29.61
CA VAL A 6 -10.18 35.43 -28.29
C VAL A 6 -9.89 33.91 -28.43
N GLY A 7 -8.74 33.49 -27.99
CA GLY A 7 -8.40 32.06 -27.88
C GLY A 7 -9.22 31.40 -26.78
N ALA A 8 -10.14 30.54 -27.16
CA ALA A 8 -10.92 29.71 -26.27
C ALA A 8 -9.99 28.75 -25.53
N GLY A 9 -9.89 28.91 -24.19
CA GLY A 9 -9.19 27.98 -23.31
C GLY A 9 -9.80 26.61 -23.41
N GLY A 10 -9.02 25.66 -23.92
CA GLY A 10 -9.38 24.25 -23.96
C GLY A 10 -9.54 23.70 -22.53
N ARG A 11 -10.77 23.42 -22.13
CA ARG A 11 -11.08 22.56 -21.01
C ARG A 11 -10.52 21.18 -21.34
N GLY A 12 -9.38 20.81 -20.74
CA GLY A 12 -8.83 19.47 -20.85
C GLY A 12 -9.87 18.45 -20.36
N SER A 13 -10.51 17.77 -21.30
CA SER A 13 -11.37 16.63 -21.03
C SER A 13 -10.50 15.49 -20.50
N GLY A 14 -10.35 15.39 -19.18
CA GLY A 14 -9.90 14.16 -18.56
C GLY A 14 -10.90 13.08 -18.95
N GLY A 15 -10.54 12.21 -19.91
CA GLY A 15 -11.42 11.17 -20.39
C GLY A 15 -11.90 10.27 -19.24
N PHE A 16 -13.03 9.58 -19.42
CA PHE A 16 -13.61 8.64 -18.46
C PHE A 16 -12.55 7.69 -17.85
N GLY A 17 -11.59 7.24 -18.66
CA GLY A 17 -10.49 6.38 -18.22
C GLY A 17 -9.57 7.01 -17.16
N SER A 18 -9.25 8.31 -17.24
CA SER A 18 -8.37 8.96 -16.24
C SER A 18 -9.06 9.16 -14.89
N ARG A 19 -10.38 9.40 -14.90
CA ARG A 19 -11.19 9.50 -13.67
C ARG A 19 -11.36 8.14 -13.00
N ALA A 20 -11.64 7.10 -13.79
CA ALA A 20 -11.74 5.73 -13.30
C ALA A 20 -10.41 5.25 -12.68
N LEU A 21 -9.29 5.49 -13.35
CA LEU A 21 -7.96 5.15 -12.83
C LEU A 21 -7.65 5.89 -11.52
N GLY A 22 -7.96 7.19 -11.43
CA GLY A 22 -7.79 7.97 -10.20
C GLY A 22 -8.64 7.45 -9.03
N ALA A 23 -9.88 7.04 -9.32
CA ALA A 23 -10.75 6.43 -8.31
C ALA A 23 -10.19 5.09 -7.82
N LEU A 24 -9.75 4.20 -8.73
CA LEU A 24 -9.12 2.92 -8.39
C LEU A 24 -7.83 3.11 -7.58
N GLN A 25 -7.00 4.07 -7.93
CA GLN A 25 -5.80 4.42 -7.14
C GLN A 25 -6.14 4.91 -5.72
N SER A 26 -7.24 5.66 -5.56
CA SER A 26 -7.70 6.12 -4.25
C SER A 26 -8.19 4.95 -3.40
N VAL A 27 -8.92 4.01 -3.99
CA VAL A 27 -9.33 2.76 -3.32
C VAL A 27 -8.10 1.95 -2.91
N GLY A 28 -7.16 1.71 -3.83
CA GLY A 28 -5.92 0.97 -3.52
C GLY A 28 -5.14 1.57 -2.36
N ARG A 29 -5.06 2.92 -2.27
CA ARG A 29 -4.43 3.59 -1.13
C ARG A 29 -5.19 3.42 0.18
N SER A 30 -6.52 3.43 0.15
CA SER A 30 -7.33 3.26 1.36
C SER A 30 -7.28 1.83 1.92
N LEU A 31 -6.92 0.84 1.08
CA LEU A 31 -6.69 -0.54 1.50
C LEU A 31 -5.39 -0.70 2.32
N MET A 32 -4.43 0.21 2.19
CA MET A 32 -3.16 0.10 2.92
C MET A 32 -3.34 0.16 4.45
N LEU A 33 -4.30 0.95 4.95
CA LEU A 33 -4.51 1.09 6.39
C LEU A 33 -5.03 -0.20 7.05
N PRO A 34 -6.09 -0.86 6.55
CA PRO A 34 -6.50 -2.18 7.02
C PRO A 34 -5.41 -3.26 6.89
N ILE A 35 -4.70 -3.27 5.76
CA ILE A 35 -3.63 -4.25 5.50
C ILE A 35 -2.46 -4.09 6.50
N ALA A 36 -2.17 -2.86 6.94
CA ALA A 36 -1.09 -2.60 7.90
C ALA A 36 -1.29 -3.26 9.29
N VAL A 37 -2.49 -3.73 9.61
CA VAL A 37 -2.78 -4.46 10.85
C VAL A 37 -2.41 -5.95 10.75
N LEU A 38 -2.41 -6.50 9.54
CA LEU A 38 -2.20 -7.94 9.30
C LEU A 38 -0.87 -8.48 9.84
N PRO A 39 0.27 -7.76 9.77
CA PRO A 39 1.54 -8.26 10.31
C PRO A 39 1.46 -8.63 11.78
N ALA A 40 0.86 -7.77 12.60
CA ALA A 40 0.73 -8.01 14.03
C ALA A 40 -0.24 -9.18 14.31
N ALA A 41 -1.36 -9.24 13.60
CA ALA A 41 -2.34 -10.31 13.71
C ALA A 41 -1.74 -11.67 13.32
N ALA A 42 -1.03 -11.72 12.19
CA ALA A 42 -0.40 -12.93 11.69
C ALA A 42 0.70 -13.43 12.63
N LEU A 43 1.50 -12.51 13.18
CA LEU A 43 2.54 -12.86 14.15
C LEU A 43 1.93 -13.47 15.42
N LEU A 44 0.87 -12.87 15.97
CA LEU A 44 0.16 -13.38 17.14
C LEU A 44 -0.47 -14.75 16.85
N LEU A 45 -1.19 -14.86 15.74
CA LEU A 45 -1.82 -16.12 15.32
C LEU A 45 -0.77 -17.22 15.19
N ARG A 46 0.31 -16.95 14.47
CA ARG A 46 1.32 -17.97 14.16
C ARG A 46 2.16 -18.37 15.37
N LEU A 47 2.62 -17.42 16.18
CA LEU A 47 3.37 -17.74 17.41
C LEU A 47 2.53 -18.48 18.42
N GLY A 48 1.22 -18.24 18.48
CA GLY A 48 0.30 -18.92 19.39
C GLY A 48 -0.06 -20.36 19.00
N GLN A 49 0.25 -20.80 17.76
CA GLN A 49 -0.10 -22.16 17.30
C GLN A 49 0.63 -23.26 18.07
N PRO A 50 0.06 -24.48 18.15
CA PRO A 50 0.61 -25.60 18.96
C PRO A 50 2.01 -26.05 18.56
N ASP A 51 2.38 -25.89 17.30
CA ASP A 51 3.70 -26.25 16.77
C ASP A 51 4.82 -25.23 17.07
N LEU A 52 4.46 -24.07 17.69
CA LEU A 52 5.45 -23.06 18.13
C LEU A 52 5.43 -22.86 19.65
N LEU A 53 4.64 -21.90 20.15
CA LEU A 53 4.61 -21.58 21.59
C LEU A 53 3.45 -22.25 22.34
N ASP A 54 2.48 -22.82 21.63
CA ASP A 54 1.26 -23.45 22.18
C ASP A 54 0.52 -22.55 23.19
N LEU A 55 0.31 -21.29 22.77
CA LEU A 55 -0.38 -20.27 23.56
C LEU A 55 -1.73 -19.94 22.92
N ALA A 56 -2.77 -20.71 23.25
CA ALA A 56 -4.11 -20.57 22.67
C ALA A 56 -4.67 -19.13 22.72
N TRP A 57 -4.44 -18.40 23.83
CA TRP A 57 -4.88 -17.01 23.94
C TRP A 57 -4.19 -16.08 22.94
N MET A 58 -2.94 -16.34 22.59
CA MET A 58 -2.19 -15.56 21.59
C MET A 58 -2.70 -15.87 20.17
N ALA A 59 -2.91 -17.15 19.86
CA ALA A 59 -3.51 -17.56 18.60
C ALA A 59 -4.91 -16.94 18.42
N SER A 60 -5.76 -17.02 19.46
CA SER A 60 -7.09 -16.41 19.43
C SER A 60 -7.06 -14.89 19.26
N ALA A 61 -6.07 -14.20 19.84
CA ALA A 61 -5.93 -12.75 19.66
C ALA A 61 -5.59 -12.38 18.20
N GLY A 62 -4.73 -13.16 17.54
CA GLY A 62 -4.43 -13.00 16.11
C GLY A 62 -5.63 -13.34 15.24
N ASP A 63 -6.29 -14.46 15.50
CA ASP A 63 -7.46 -14.93 14.78
C ASP A 63 -8.62 -13.93 14.84
N ALA A 64 -8.86 -13.30 15.99
CA ALA A 64 -9.89 -12.27 16.14
C ALA A 64 -9.76 -11.13 15.12
N VAL A 65 -8.56 -10.78 14.68
CA VAL A 65 -8.34 -9.78 13.63
C VAL A 65 -8.74 -10.34 12.26
N PHE A 66 -8.33 -11.58 11.94
CA PHE A 66 -8.66 -12.21 10.67
C PHE A 66 -10.17 -12.48 10.55
N ALA A 67 -10.82 -12.95 11.60
CA ALA A 67 -12.26 -13.18 11.64
C ALA A 67 -13.08 -11.89 11.41
N ASN A 68 -12.55 -10.73 11.82
CA ASN A 68 -13.22 -9.44 11.66
C ASN A 68 -12.63 -8.58 10.52
N LEU A 69 -11.90 -9.21 9.61
CA LEU A 69 -11.16 -8.51 8.56
C LEU A 69 -12.07 -7.65 7.67
N ALA A 70 -13.23 -8.18 7.27
CA ALA A 70 -14.21 -7.46 6.45
C ALA A 70 -14.67 -6.15 7.14
N MET A 71 -14.95 -6.20 8.44
CA MET A 71 -15.30 -5.03 9.23
C MET A 71 -14.15 -4.02 9.31
N ILE A 72 -12.93 -4.49 9.51
CA ILE A 72 -11.72 -3.65 9.55
C ILE A 72 -11.53 -2.94 8.20
N PHE A 73 -11.79 -3.62 7.08
CA PHE A 73 -11.75 -3.02 5.75
C PHE A 73 -12.86 -1.96 5.56
N ALA A 74 -14.08 -2.22 6.02
CA ALA A 74 -15.18 -1.24 5.94
C ALA A 74 -14.82 0.06 6.66
N VAL A 75 -14.32 -0.05 7.90
CA VAL A 75 -13.89 1.09 8.72
C VAL A 75 -12.69 1.80 8.10
N GLY A 76 -11.65 1.06 7.72
CA GLY A 76 -10.40 1.61 7.20
C GLY A 76 -10.57 2.33 5.86
N ILE A 77 -11.38 1.79 4.96
CA ILE A 77 -11.68 2.42 3.66
C ILE A 77 -12.52 3.68 3.86
N ALA A 78 -13.57 3.61 4.69
CA ALA A 78 -14.40 4.77 4.99
C ALA A 78 -13.57 5.91 5.60
N PHE A 79 -12.69 5.60 6.55
CA PHE A 79 -11.76 6.53 7.17
C PHE A 79 -10.76 7.10 6.16
N GLY A 80 -10.08 6.24 5.40
CA GLY A 80 -9.04 6.66 4.46
C GLY A 80 -9.58 7.55 3.32
N LEU A 81 -10.78 7.26 2.80
CA LEU A 81 -11.39 8.03 1.73
C LEU A 81 -12.13 9.29 2.17
N SER A 82 -12.37 9.45 3.48
CA SER A 82 -13.00 10.66 4.05
C SER A 82 -11.98 11.71 4.53
N GLY A 83 -10.69 11.47 4.33
CA GLY A 83 -9.64 12.35 4.85
C GLY A 83 -9.40 12.18 6.36
N GLY A 84 -9.67 11.01 6.93
CA GLY A 84 -9.41 10.70 8.33
C GLY A 84 -10.55 11.08 9.28
N ASP A 85 -11.79 11.16 8.81
CA ASP A 85 -12.93 11.57 9.66
C ASP A 85 -13.54 10.38 10.41
N GLY A 86 -13.65 10.53 11.74
CA GLY A 86 -14.20 9.50 12.62
C GLY A 86 -15.68 9.20 12.38
N ALA A 87 -16.48 10.15 11.88
CA ALA A 87 -17.88 9.89 11.56
C ALA A 87 -18.03 8.96 10.34
N ALA A 88 -17.11 9.06 9.38
CA ALA A 88 -17.07 8.13 8.27
C ALA A 88 -16.64 6.71 8.71
N ALA A 89 -15.67 6.62 9.62
CA ALA A 89 -15.26 5.35 10.22
C ALA A 89 -16.43 4.67 10.96
N LEU A 90 -17.14 5.42 11.78
CA LEU A 90 -18.35 4.94 12.46
C LEU A 90 -19.45 4.53 11.46
N ALA A 91 -19.63 5.29 10.38
CA ALA A 91 -20.57 4.94 9.33
C ALA A 91 -20.21 3.63 8.63
N GLY A 92 -18.90 3.40 8.37
CA GLY A 92 -18.39 2.14 7.85
C GLY A 92 -18.69 0.97 8.78
N LEU A 93 -18.44 1.13 10.08
CA LEU A 93 -18.74 0.11 11.08
C LEU A 93 -20.25 -0.22 11.14
N VAL A 94 -21.08 0.80 11.34
CA VAL A 94 -22.55 0.63 11.44
C VAL A 94 -23.11 0.04 10.15
N GLY A 95 -22.66 0.54 9.01
CA GLY A 95 -23.07 0.02 7.70
C GLY A 95 -22.69 -1.45 7.53
N PHE A 96 -21.49 -1.86 7.93
CA PHE A 96 -21.06 -3.26 7.86
C PHE A 96 -21.93 -4.17 8.73
N LEU A 97 -22.15 -3.81 9.98
CA LEU A 97 -22.99 -4.60 10.89
C LEU A 97 -24.42 -4.77 10.38
N VAL A 98 -25.01 -3.71 9.83
CA VAL A 98 -26.38 -3.79 9.23
C VAL A 98 -26.36 -4.64 7.98
N PHE A 99 -25.37 -4.45 7.12
CA PHE A 99 -25.25 -5.24 5.88
C PHE A 99 -25.13 -6.73 6.18
N GLU A 100 -24.19 -7.12 7.04
CA GLU A 100 -23.91 -8.52 7.37
C GLU A 100 -25.16 -9.21 7.95
N ALA A 101 -25.80 -8.60 8.94
CA ALA A 101 -27.01 -9.13 9.56
C ALA A 101 -28.14 -9.37 8.54
N VAL A 102 -28.34 -8.46 7.58
CA VAL A 102 -29.34 -8.59 6.52
C VAL A 102 -28.94 -9.64 5.49
N PHE A 103 -27.67 -9.63 5.07
CA PHE A 103 -27.11 -10.57 4.11
C PHE A 103 -27.23 -12.00 4.59
N GLU A 104 -26.77 -12.31 5.81
CA GLU A 104 -26.85 -13.66 6.41
C GLU A 104 -28.28 -14.18 6.56
N THR A 105 -29.27 -13.28 6.78
CA THR A 105 -30.67 -13.66 6.89
C THR A 105 -31.27 -14.08 5.54
N LEU A 106 -30.76 -13.56 4.42
CA LEU A 106 -31.34 -13.72 3.08
C LEU A 106 -30.65 -14.75 2.20
N ILE A 107 -29.41 -15.11 2.51
CA ILE A 107 -28.73 -16.22 1.80
C ILE A 107 -29.39 -17.58 2.15
N PRO A 108 -29.21 -18.62 1.31
CA PRO A 108 -29.62 -19.98 1.62
C PRO A 108 -29.20 -20.41 3.02
N GLN A 109 -30.05 -21.21 3.66
CA GLN A 109 -29.82 -21.70 5.03
C GLN A 109 -29.55 -23.22 4.96
N VAL A 110 -28.53 -23.66 5.70
CA VAL A 110 -28.21 -25.09 5.88
C VAL A 110 -28.33 -25.39 7.38
N ASP A 111 -29.14 -26.37 7.73
CA ASP A 111 -29.41 -26.74 9.13
C ASP A 111 -29.88 -25.59 10.06
N GLY A 112 -30.53 -24.57 9.49
CA GLY A 112 -31.07 -23.43 10.21
C GLY A 112 -30.03 -22.30 10.48
N ALA A 113 -28.85 -22.41 9.89
CA ALA A 113 -27.81 -21.37 9.89
C ALA A 113 -27.52 -20.90 8.45
N PRO A 114 -26.96 -19.69 8.27
CA PRO A 114 -26.49 -19.23 6.97
C PRO A 114 -25.54 -20.26 6.32
N ASP A 115 -25.69 -20.47 5.01
CA ASP A 115 -24.82 -21.38 4.27
C ASP A 115 -23.35 -20.87 4.34
N PRO A 116 -22.44 -21.62 4.98
CA PRO A 116 -21.06 -21.17 5.18
C PRO A 116 -20.26 -21.03 3.87
N ASP A 117 -20.72 -21.69 2.79
CA ASP A 117 -20.08 -21.61 1.47
C ASP A 117 -20.43 -20.30 0.74
N ILE A 118 -21.40 -19.53 1.25
CA ILE A 118 -21.85 -18.27 0.67
C ILE A 118 -21.39 -17.11 1.55
N ASN A 119 -20.25 -16.53 1.22
CA ASN A 119 -19.63 -15.47 1.98
C ASN A 119 -19.01 -14.40 1.06
N MET A 120 -19.33 -13.12 1.31
CA MET A 120 -18.68 -12.03 0.60
C MET A 120 -17.29 -11.68 1.17
N GLY A 121 -16.97 -12.12 2.38
CA GLY A 121 -15.71 -11.88 3.05
C GLY A 121 -15.30 -10.41 3.01
N VAL A 122 -14.03 -10.15 2.77
CA VAL A 122 -13.47 -8.79 2.72
C VAL A 122 -14.13 -7.90 1.67
N LEU A 123 -14.74 -8.48 0.62
CA LEU A 123 -15.42 -7.71 -0.42
C LEU A 123 -16.64 -6.95 0.13
N SER A 124 -17.38 -7.53 1.09
CA SER A 124 -18.49 -6.84 1.78
C SER A 124 -17.98 -5.58 2.49
N GLY A 125 -16.85 -5.70 3.19
CA GLY A 125 -16.18 -4.58 3.85
C GLY A 125 -15.73 -3.49 2.87
N ILE A 126 -15.18 -3.87 1.73
CA ILE A 126 -14.76 -2.92 0.68
C ILE A 126 -16.00 -2.16 0.15
N VAL A 127 -17.06 -2.86 -0.21
CA VAL A 127 -18.29 -2.25 -0.74
C VAL A 127 -18.88 -1.27 0.26
N ILE A 128 -19.05 -1.69 1.51
CA ILE A 128 -19.63 -0.83 2.55
C ILE A 128 -18.73 0.36 2.88
N GLY A 129 -17.41 0.17 2.95
CA GLY A 129 -16.46 1.25 3.16
C GLY A 129 -16.51 2.32 2.05
N LEU A 130 -16.62 1.89 0.79
CA LEU A 130 -16.79 2.80 -0.35
C LEU A 130 -18.12 3.56 -0.29
N VAL A 131 -19.21 2.89 0.07
CA VAL A 131 -20.54 3.49 0.21
C VAL A 131 -20.52 4.51 1.35
N ALA A 132 -19.99 4.16 2.52
CA ALA A 132 -19.86 5.05 3.68
C ALA A 132 -19.05 6.31 3.33
N ALA A 133 -17.90 6.16 2.65
CA ALA A 133 -17.10 7.28 2.19
C ALA A 133 -17.83 8.16 1.16
N GLY A 134 -18.56 7.55 0.24
CA GLY A 134 -19.39 8.26 -0.75
C GLY A 134 -20.50 9.08 -0.11
N LEU A 135 -21.22 8.47 0.85
CA LEU A 135 -22.27 9.12 1.60
C LEU A 135 -21.73 10.21 2.53
N TYR A 136 -20.55 10.00 3.13
CA TYR A 136 -19.86 11.02 3.92
C TYR A 136 -19.58 12.26 3.08
N ARG A 137 -18.98 12.12 1.90
CA ARG A 137 -18.70 13.26 0.98
C ARG A 137 -19.95 14.00 0.56
N ARG A 138 -21.08 13.30 0.50
CA ARG A 138 -22.37 13.90 0.02
C ARG A 138 -23.16 14.53 1.14
N PHE A 139 -23.10 14.01 2.38
CA PHE A 139 -24.05 14.33 3.46
C PHE A 139 -23.38 14.85 4.73
N SER A 140 -22.05 14.96 4.83
CA SER A 140 -21.34 15.45 6.00
C SER A 140 -21.77 16.87 6.44
N ASP A 141 -22.22 17.69 5.49
CA ASP A 141 -22.63 19.09 5.73
C ASP A 141 -24.14 19.31 5.54
N ILE A 142 -24.95 18.23 5.54
CA ILE A 142 -26.40 18.34 5.33
C ILE A 142 -27.06 19.14 6.45
N ARG A 143 -27.91 20.09 6.06
CA ARG A 143 -28.79 20.84 6.95
C ARG A 143 -30.16 20.21 6.92
N LEU A 144 -30.62 19.73 8.06
CA LEU A 144 -31.96 19.21 8.25
C LEU A 144 -32.86 20.32 8.84
N PRO A 145 -34.20 20.20 8.73
CA PRO A 145 -35.11 21.07 9.41
C PRO A 145 -34.84 21.12 10.92
N ASP A 146 -35.15 22.22 11.59
CA ASP A 146 -34.77 22.49 13.00
C ASP A 146 -35.16 21.38 13.97
N TYR A 147 -36.32 20.77 13.77
CA TYR A 147 -36.81 19.66 14.63
C TYR A 147 -35.98 18.35 14.42
N LEU A 148 -35.21 18.23 13.35
CA LEU A 148 -34.27 17.16 13.09
C LEU A 148 -32.81 17.63 13.16
N GLY A 149 -32.56 18.88 13.56
CA GLY A 149 -31.24 19.50 13.55
C GLY A 149 -30.16 18.71 14.31
N PHE A 150 -30.56 17.98 15.37
CA PHE A 150 -29.67 17.10 16.12
C PHE A 150 -29.02 16.01 15.24
N PHE A 151 -29.75 15.52 14.24
CA PHE A 151 -29.28 14.47 13.30
C PHE A 151 -28.54 15.03 12.09
N GLY A 152 -28.43 16.35 11.93
CA GLY A 152 -27.78 17.00 10.79
C GLY A 152 -26.26 16.86 10.79
N GLY A 153 -25.65 17.24 9.65
CA GLY A 153 -24.21 17.22 9.45
C GLY A 153 -23.63 15.80 9.53
N ARG A 154 -22.46 15.67 10.13
CA ARG A 154 -21.72 14.40 10.26
C ARG A 154 -22.51 13.29 10.96
N ARG A 155 -23.45 13.61 11.84
CA ARG A 155 -24.29 12.63 12.55
C ARG A 155 -25.28 11.93 11.63
N PHE A 156 -25.64 12.55 10.52
CA PHE A 156 -26.53 11.96 9.52
C PHE A 156 -25.88 10.82 8.74
N VAL A 157 -24.55 10.87 8.59
CA VAL A 157 -23.80 9.91 7.74
C VAL A 157 -23.96 8.46 8.19
N PRO A 158 -23.76 8.08 9.48
CA PRO A 158 -24.03 6.71 9.92
C PRO A 158 -25.49 6.27 9.69
N ILE A 159 -26.45 7.18 9.85
CA ILE A 159 -27.88 6.88 9.66
C ILE A 159 -28.19 6.53 8.20
N VAL A 160 -27.77 7.40 7.28
CA VAL A 160 -28.00 7.16 5.83
C VAL A 160 -27.18 5.97 5.32
N THR A 161 -26.02 5.70 5.92
CA THR A 161 -25.20 4.53 5.58
C THR A 161 -25.88 3.25 6.04
N ALA A 162 -26.48 3.22 7.23
CA ALA A 162 -27.25 2.07 7.70
C ALA A 162 -28.43 1.75 6.76
N LEU A 163 -29.17 2.76 6.30
CA LEU A 163 -30.26 2.56 5.35
C LEU A 163 -29.76 2.06 3.97
N ALA A 164 -28.65 2.60 3.50
CA ALA A 164 -28.03 2.12 2.27
C ALA A 164 -27.51 0.68 2.43
N ALA A 165 -26.90 0.36 3.56
CA ALA A 165 -26.39 -0.98 3.88
C ALA A 165 -27.51 -2.01 3.97
N LEU A 166 -28.68 -1.65 4.55
CA LEU A 166 -29.86 -2.49 4.56
C LEU A 166 -30.31 -2.82 3.13
N ALA A 167 -30.42 -1.82 2.26
CA ALA A 167 -30.79 -2.03 0.85
C ALA A 167 -29.76 -2.90 0.12
N LEU A 168 -28.47 -2.67 0.36
CA LEU A 168 -27.39 -3.48 -0.22
C LEU A 168 -27.37 -4.91 0.33
N GLY A 169 -27.65 -5.10 1.62
CA GLY A 169 -27.79 -6.44 2.25
C GLY A 169 -28.89 -7.25 1.58
N VAL A 170 -30.05 -6.60 1.33
CA VAL A 170 -31.13 -7.26 0.58
C VAL A 170 -30.69 -7.59 -0.86
N PHE A 171 -30.09 -6.64 -1.55
CA PHE A 171 -29.64 -6.86 -2.93
C PHE A 171 -28.62 -7.99 -3.03
N PHE A 172 -27.55 -7.92 -2.23
CA PHE A 172 -26.51 -8.94 -2.27
C PHE A 172 -26.95 -10.28 -1.69
N GLY A 173 -27.78 -10.31 -0.67
CA GLY A 173 -28.33 -11.55 -0.14
C GLY A 173 -29.10 -12.37 -1.20
N LEU A 174 -29.77 -11.68 -2.14
CA LEU A 174 -30.48 -12.34 -3.23
C LEU A 174 -29.61 -12.67 -4.44
N VAL A 175 -28.61 -11.82 -4.74
CA VAL A 175 -27.80 -11.93 -5.97
C VAL A 175 -26.50 -12.71 -5.73
N TRP A 176 -25.90 -12.58 -4.55
CA TRP A 176 -24.57 -13.10 -4.26
C TRP A 176 -24.46 -14.63 -4.39
N PRO A 177 -25.43 -15.46 -4.02
CA PRO A 177 -25.34 -16.92 -4.23
C PRO A 177 -25.00 -17.30 -5.67
N SER A 178 -25.58 -16.56 -6.64
CA SER A 178 -25.26 -16.76 -8.07
C SER A 178 -23.88 -16.23 -8.44
N VAL A 179 -23.50 -15.10 -7.88
CA VAL A 179 -22.16 -14.49 -8.08
C VAL A 179 -21.09 -15.39 -7.47
N GLN A 180 -21.32 -15.92 -6.26
CA GLN A 180 -20.40 -16.84 -5.59
C GLN A 180 -20.09 -18.06 -6.48
N GLY A 181 -21.10 -18.63 -7.13
CA GLY A 181 -20.90 -19.73 -8.06
C GLY A 181 -19.96 -19.38 -9.23
N VAL A 182 -20.07 -18.17 -9.79
CA VAL A 182 -19.16 -17.68 -10.84
C VAL A 182 -17.75 -17.42 -10.29
N VAL A 183 -17.66 -16.85 -9.09
CA VAL A 183 -16.37 -16.60 -8.41
C VAL A 183 -15.66 -17.92 -8.13
N ASN A 184 -16.36 -18.91 -7.61
CA ASN A 184 -15.81 -20.24 -7.32
C ASN A 184 -15.36 -20.94 -8.60
N ALA A 185 -16.18 -20.94 -9.65
CA ALA A 185 -15.80 -21.53 -10.96
C ALA A 185 -14.59 -20.81 -11.58
N GLY A 186 -14.53 -19.49 -11.47
CA GLY A 186 -13.37 -18.69 -11.89
C GLY A 186 -12.12 -19.04 -11.07
N GLY A 187 -12.27 -19.19 -9.76
CA GLY A 187 -11.21 -19.62 -8.85
C GLY A 187 -10.69 -21.03 -9.19
N GLU A 188 -11.57 -21.98 -9.38
CA GLU A 188 -11.22 -23.34 -9.80
C GLU A 188 -10.49 -23.35 -11.16
N ALA A 189 -10.94 -22.53 -12.10
CA ALA A 189 -10.27 -22.39 -13.39
C ALA A 189 -8.84 -21.85 -13.23
N ILE A 190 -8.62 -20.82 -12.39
CA ILE A 190 -7.28 -20.26 -12.12
C ILE A 190 -6.40 -21.30 -11.41
N VAL A 191 -6.93 -22.00 -10.42
CA VAL A 191 -6.22 -23.09 -9.73
C VAL A 191 -5.94 -24.23 -10.71
N GLY A 192 -6.89 -24.58 -11.57
CA GLY A 192 -6.75 -25.59 -12.61
C GLY A 192 -5.70 -25.28 -13.68
N LEU A 193 -5.35 -24.00 -13.87
CA LEU A 193 -4.22 -23.59 -14.71
C LEU A 193 -2.85 -23.92 -14.05
N GLY A 194 -2.83 -24.33 -12.79
CA GLY A 194 -1.62 -24.70 -12.06
C GLY A 194 -0.54 -23.60 -12.13
N ALA A 195 0.64 -23.98 -12.57
CA ALA A 195 1.79 -23.07 -12.67
C ALA A 195 1.56 -21.86 -13.59
N VAL A 196 0.71 -21.98 -14.61
CA VAL A 196 0.37 -20.85 -15.49
C VAL A 196 -0.50 -19.83 -14.72
N GLY A 197 -1.46 -20.30 -13.92
CA GLY A 197 -2.33 -19.46 -13.11
C GLY A 197 -1.55 -18.67 -12.05
N THR A 198 -0.69 -19.35 -11.28
CA THR A 198 0.17 -18.69 -10.29
C THR A 198 1.18 -17.75 -10.94
N GLY A 199 1.75 -18.15 -12.08
CA GLY A 199 2.67 -17.30 -12.84
C GLY A 199 2.02 -16.02 -13.36
N LEU A 200 0.83 -16.11 -13.91
CA LEU A 200 0.05 -14.96 -14.35
C LEU A 200 -0.30 -14.03 -13.18
N TYR A 201 -0.70 -14.60 -12.05
CA TYR A 201 -0.96 -13.83 -10.83
C TYR A 201 0.28 -13.06 -10.40
N GLY A 202 1.45 -13.70 -10.27
CA GLY A 202 2.69 -13.04 -9.85
C GLY A 202 3.12 -11.94 -10.81
N PHE A 203 2.99 -12.14 -12.13
CA PHE A 203 3.27 -11.14 -13.14
C PHE A 203 2.34 -9.92 -13.02
N LEU A 204 1.03 -10.13 -12.97
CA LEU A 204 0.03 -9.07 -12.85
C LEU A 204 0.16 -8.34 -11.52
N ASN A 205 0.42 -9.07 -10.43
CA ASN A 205 0.63 -8.48 -9.11
C ASN A 205 1.70 -7.38 -9.15
N ARG A 206 2.88 -7.68 -9.72
CA ARG A 206 3.96 -6.70 -9.85
C ARG A 206 3.59 -5.57 -10.81
N LEU A 207 3.03 -5.90 -11.96
CA LEU A 207 2.67 -4.90 -12.97
C LEU A 207 1.65 -3.87 -12.45
N LEU A 208 0.82 -4.24 -11.48
CA LEU A 208 -0.20 -3.38 -10.89
C LEU A 208 0.30 -2.52 -9.71
N ILE A 209 1.52 -2.73 -9.21
CA ILE A 209 2.10 -1.93 -8.11
C ILE A 209 2.13 -0.42 -8.40
N PRO A 210 2.55 0.06 -9.59
CA PRO A 210 2.63 1.49 -9.87
C PRO A 210 1.31 2.23 -9.72
N VAL A 211 0.22 1.53 -9.97
CA VAL A 211 -1.15 2.07 -9.87
C VAL A 211 -1.84 1.73 -8.54
N GLY A 212 -1.22 0.91 -7.69
CA GLY A 212 -1.74 0.49 -6.38
C GLY A 212 -2.85 -0.57 -6.47
N LEU A 213 -3.12 -1.14 -7.65
CA LEU A 213 -4.19 -2.12 -7.85
C LEU A 213 -3.81 -3.55 -7.46
N HIS A 214 -2.51 -3.83 -7.21
CA HIS A 214 -2.05 -5.12 -6.70
C HIS A 214 -2.74 -5.50 -5.38
N HIS A 215 -3.08 -4.52 -4.53
CA HIS A 215 -3.83 -4.78 -3.30
C HIS A 215 -5.22 -5.36 -3.56
N VAL A 216 -5.93 -4.89 -4.61
CA VAL A 216 -7.23 -5.43 -5.00
C VAL A 216 -7.09 -6.88 -5.46
N LEU A 217 -6.06 -7.17 -6.28
CA LEU A 217 -5.76 -8.51 -6.73
C LEU A 217 -5.38 -9.45 -5.56
N ASN A 218 -4.55 -8.96 -4.64
CA ASN A 218 -4.19 -9.71 -3.42
C ASN A 218 -5.41 -10.01 -2.56
N THR A 219 -6.29 -9.04 -2.34
CA THR A 219 -7.50 -9.22 -1.55
C THR A 219 -8.35 -10.37 -2.10
N PHE A 220 -8.47 -10.45 -3.43
CA PHE A 220 -9.19 -11.56 -4.05
C PHE A 220 -8.49 -12.90 -3.81
N VAL A 221 -7.20 -13.00 -4.11
CA VAL A 221 -6.45 -14.27 -4.02
C VAL A 221 -6.29 -14.74 -2.58
N TRP A 222 -5.95 -13.83 -1.66
CA TRP A 222 -5.64 -14.19 -0.28
C TRP A 222 -6.87 -14.46 0.58
N PHE A 223 -8.01 -13.83 0.26
CA PHE A 223 -9.21 -13.89 1.13
C PHE A 223 -10.46 -14.45 0.46
N GLN A 224 -10.45 -14.73 -0.86
CA GLN A 224 -11.63 -15.22 -1.59
C GLN A 224 -11.35 -16.48 -2.42
N LEU A 225 -10.11 -16.68 -2.92
CA LEU A 225 -9.79 -17.74 -3.86
C LEU A 225 -9.78 -19.12 -3.22
N GLY A 226 -10.72 -19.99 -3.63
CA GLY A 226 -10.86 -21.35 -3.13
C GLY A 226 -11.49 -21.42 -1.74
N SER A 227 -11.98 -22.60 -1.36
CA SER A 227 -12.59 -22.89 -0.06
C SER A 227 -11.97 -24.13 0.56
N PHE A 228 -11.96 -24.19 1.89
CA PHE A 228 -11.48 -25.32 2.67
C PHE A 228 -12.30 -25.46 3.94
N GLN A 229 -12.69 -26.71 4.26
CA GLN A 229 -13.35 -27.01 5.52
C GLN A 229 -12.29 -27.15 6.62
N GLY A 230 -12.06 -26.06 7.33
CA GLY A 230 -11.16 -26.03 8.50
C GLY A 230 -11.81 -26.54 9.77
N PRO A 231 -11.07 -26.58 10.89
CA PRO A 231 -11.59 -27.02 12.19
C PRO A 231 -12.77 -26.21 12.71
N ASP A 232 -12.77 -24.89 12.42
CA ASP A 232 -13.74 -23.93 12.93
C ASP A 232 -14.79 -23.51 11.88
N GLY A 233 -14.83 -24.18 10.72
CA GLY A 233 -15.76 -23.90 9.64
C GLY A 233 -15.09 -23.71 8.27
N VAL A 234 -15.87 -23.27 7.29
CA VAL A 234 -15.37 -23.01 5.94
C VAL A 234 -14.55 -21.72 5.92
N VAL A 235 -13.35 -21.79 5.37
CA VAL A 235 -12.45 -20.66 5.16
C VAL A 235 -12.14 -20.48 3.68
N ASN A 236 -12.12 -19.23 3.21
CA ASN A 236 -11.85 -18.86 1.84
C ASN A 236 -10.55 -18.09 1.71
N GLY A 237 -9.91 -18.20 0.55
CA GLY A 237 -8.67 -17.48 0.22
C GLY A 237 -7.40 -18.23 0.60
N ASP A 238 -6.37 -18.11 -0.23
CA ASP A 238 -5.12 -18.88 -0.12
C ASP A 238 -4.41 -18.65 1.23
N LEU A 239 -4.48 -17.44 1.77
CA LEU A 239 -3.88 -17.08 3.06
C LEU A 239 -4.64 -17.74 4.23
N ASN A 240 -5.97 -17.56 4.31
CA ASN A 240 -6.75 -18.09 5.41
C ASN A 240 -6.75 -19.63 5.40
N ARG A 241 -6.89 -20.22 4.21
CA ARG A 241 -6.79 -21.69 4.00
C ARG A 241 -5.45 -22.24 4.47
N TYR A 242 -4.36 -21.53 4.17
CA TYR A 242 -3.03 -21.94 4.63
C TYR A 242 -2.94 -21.95 6.16
N PHE A 243 -3.43 -20.91 6.83
CA PHE A 243 -3.40 -20.86 8.30
C PHE A 243 -4.37 -21.86 8.95
N ALA A 244 -5.47 -22.20 8.27
CA ALA A 244 -6.40 -23.26 8.69
C ALA A 244 -5.87 -24.68 8.45
N GLY A 245 -4.68 -24.85 7.85
CA GLY A 245 -4.04 -26.15 7.66
C GLY A 245 -4.37 -26.84 6.34
N ASP A 246 -4.93 -26.15 5.36
CA ASP A 246 -5.15 -26.71 4.02
C ASP A 246 -3.84 -27.10 3.34
N PRO A 247 -3.62 -28.37 2.98
CA PRO A 247 -2.38 -28.81 2.34
C PRO A 247 -2.18 -28.31 0.91
N THR A 248 -3.24 -27.76 0.29
CA THR A 248 -3.19 -27.23 -1.08
C THR A 248 -2.98 -25.73 -1.14
N ALA A 249 -3.06 -25.03 -0.01
CA ALA A 249 -2.89 -23.61 0.09
C ALA A 249 -1.40 -23.20 0.16
N GLY A 250 -1.10 -21.94 -0.12
CA GLY A 250 0.26 -21.39 -0.08
C GLY A 250 0.95 -21.33 -1.43
N SER A 251 0.41 -21.93 -2.48
CA SER A 251 0.99 -21.91 -3.82
C SER A 251 0.97 -20.50 -4.46
N PHE A 252 -0.03 -19.68 -4.16
CA PHE A 252 -0.12 -18.29 -4.59
C PHE A 252 0.72 -17.33 -3.73
N MET A 253 1.42 -17.84 -2.72
CA MET A 253 2.31 -17.08 -1.84
C MET A 253 3.77 -17.49 -1.97
N ALA A 254 4.05 -18.79 -2.18
CA ALA A 254 5.39 -19.37 -2.15
C ALA A 254 6.40 -18.70 -3.09
N GLY A 255 5.99 -18.38 -4.31
CA GLY A 255 6.89 -17.81 -5.32
C GLY A 255 7.34 -16.37 -5.06
N PHE A 256 6.75 -15.68 -4.09
CA PHE A 256 7.24 -14.36 -3.67
C PHE A 256 8.51 -14.43 -2.84
N PHE A 257 8.74 -15.51 -2.08
CA PHE A 257 9.92 -15.65 -1.23
C PHE A 257 11.26 -15.60 -2.00
N PRO A 258 11.47 -16.36 -3.10
CA PRO A 258 12.69 -16.25 -3.89
C PRO A 258 12.93 -14.84 -4.44
N VAL A 259 11.87 -14.13 -4.79
CA VAL A 259 11.94 -12.77 -5.34
C VAL A 259 12.28 -11.75 -4.27
N MET A 260 11.55 -11.76 -3.15
CA MET A 260 11.67 -10.71 -2.12
C MET A 260 12.90 -10.91 -1.24
N MET A 261 13.20 -12.15 -0.86
CA MET A 261 14.36 -12.45 -0.02
C MET A 261 15.67 -12.45 -0.79
N PHE A 262 15.69 -12.82 -2.06
CA PHE A 262 16.93 -13.04 -2.80
C PHE A 262 17.01 -12.23 -4.09
N GLY A 263 16.00 -12.27 -4.93
CA GLY A 263 15.99 -11.61 -6.24
C GLY A 263 16.20 -10.11 -6.13
N LEU A 264 15.38 -9.41 -5.34
CA LEU A 264 15.50 -7.97 -5.17
C LEU A 264 16.81 -7.53 -4.50
N PRO A 265 17.36 -8.21 -3.48
CA PRO A 265 18.75 -8.00 -3.04
C PRO A 265 19.77 -8.16 -4.16
N GLY A 266 19.62 -9.16 -5.04
CA GLY A 266 20.46 -9.34 -6.23
C GLY A 266 20.35 -8.16 -7.21
N ALA A 267 19.14 -7.64 -7.44
CA ALA A 267 18.90 -6.43 -8.22
C ALA A 267 19.58 -5.20 -7.62
N CYS A 268 19.49 -5.03 -6.30
CA CYS A 268 20.17 -3.95 -5.57
C CYS A 268 21.69 -4.03 -5.77
N LEU A 269 22.28 -5.22 -5.66
CA LEU A 269 23.71 -5.41 -5.89
C LEU A 269 24.11 -5.07 -7.35
N ALA A 270 23.29 -5.46 -8.33
CA ALA A 270 23.50 -5.10 -9.73
C ALA A 270 23.47 -3.57 -9.92
N MET A 271 22.48 -2.88 -9.36
CA MET A 271 22.38 -1.42 -9.44
C MET A 271 23.58 -0.73 -8.78
N ILE A 272 24.01 -1.17 -7.59
CA ILE A 272 25.19 -0.65 -6.88
C ILE A 272 26.46 -0.86 -7.73
N ARG A 273 26.64 -2.05 -8.30
CA ARG A 273 27.83 -2.41 -9.10
C ARG A 273 27.98 -1.52 -10.33
N HIS A 274 26.89 -1.12 -10.95
CA HIS A 274 26.87 -0.28 -12.15
C HIS A 274 26.63 1.20 -11.88
N ALA A 275 26.53 1.62 -10.62
CA ALA A 275 26.39 3.02 -10.25
C ALA A 275 27.70 3.81 -10.52
N ARG A 276 27.57 5.07 -10.94
CA ARG A 276 28.71 6.02 -11.03
C ARG A 276 29.19 6.44 -9.64
N PHE A 277 28.28 6.47 -8.67
CA PHE A 277 28.55 6.81 -7.27
C PHE A 277 28.14 5.64 -6.33
N PRO A 278 28.92 4.53 -6.30
CA PRO A 278 28.53 3.31 -5.58
C PRO A 278 28.32 3.52 -4.08
N LYS A 279 29.10 4.39 -3.44
CA LYS A 279 28.99 4.68 -1.99
C LYS A 279 27.65 5.30 -1.62
N VAL A 280 27.11 6.16 -2.47
CA VAL A 280 25.81 6.81 -2.25
C VAL A 280 24.68 5.81 -2.51
N ALA A 281 24.74 5.09 -3.62
CA ALA A 281 23.75 4.09 -3.98
C ALA A 281 23.68 2.95 -2.96
N SER A 282 24.83 2.50 -2.41
CA SER A 282 24.89 1.37 -1.47
C SER A 282 24.14 1.64 -0.16
N GLY A 283 24.23 2.84 0.40
CA GLY A 283 23.56 3.16 1.66
C GLY A 283 22.06 2.92 1.61
N ILE A 284 21.42 3.40 0.54
CA ILE A 284 19.97 3.29 0.35
C ILE A 284 19.57 1.87 -0.10
N LEU A 285 20.26 1.36 -1.11
CA LEU A 285 19.88 0.09 -1.71
C LEU A 285 20.17 -1.10 -0.80
N LEU A 286 21.22 -1.08 0.02
CA LEU A 286 21.48 -2.15 1.00
C LEU A 286 20.46 -2.13 2.14
N SER A 287 20.10 -0.94 2.64
CA SER A 287 19.04 -0.83 3.64
C SER A 287 17.71 -1.37 3.11
N ALA A 288 17.34 -0.99 1.88
CA ALA A 288 16.12 -1.48 1.25
C ALA A 288 16.19 -3.00 0.95
N ALA A 289 17.35 -3.51 0.51
CA ALA A 289 17.58 -4.93 0.30
C ALA A 289 17.45 -5.73 1.60
N PHE A 290 17.98 -5.22 2.71
CA PHE A 290 17.84 -5.83 4.02
C PHE A 290 16.38 -5.84 4.50
N ALA A 291 15.65 -4.74 4.32
CA ALA A 291 14.22 -4.69 4.62
C ALA A 291 13.43 -5.71 3.80
N SER A 292 13.68 -5.80 2.47
CA SER A 292 13.06 -6.79 1.60
C SER A 292 13.37 -8.23 2.04
N PHE A 293 14.64 -8.53 2.33
CA PHE A 293 15.05 -9.85 2.80
C PHE A 293 14.39 -10.22 4.14
N LEU A 294 14.40 -9.32 5.11
CA LEU A 294 13.92 -9.60 6.46
C LEU A 294 12.40 -9.63 6.55
N THR A 295 11.75 -8.62 5.98
CA THR A 295 10.30 -8.38 6.18
C THR A 295 9.46 -8.57 4.92
N GLY A 296 10.07 -8.73 3.74
CA GLY A 296 9.35 -8.78 2.47
C GLY A 296 8.80 -7.43 1.98
N ILE A 297 9.23 -6.29 2.57
CA ILE A 297 8.83 -4.95 2.12
C ILE A 297 9.69 -4.57 0.91
N THR A 298 9.09 -4.53 -0.27
CA THR A 298 9.79 -4.38 -1.56
C THR A 298 9.69 -3.01 -2.19
N GLU A 299 8.70 -2.22 -1.78
CA GLU A 299 8.36 -0.93 -2.40
C GLU A 299 9.54 0.06 -2.45
N PRO A 300 10.42 0.17 -1.43
CA PRO A 300 11.58 1.06 -1.51
C PRO A 300 12.53 0.70 -2.67
N ILE A 301 12.69 -0.59 -2.97
CA ILE A 301 13.52 -1.06 -4.09
C ILE A 301 12.79 -0.83 -5.41
N GLU A 302 11.56 -1.31 -5.50
CA GLU A 302 10.74 -1.26 -6.72
C GLU A 302 10.56 0.18 -7.20
N PHE A 303 10.21 1.10 -6.30
CA PHE A 303 10.08 2.51 -6.65
C PHE A 303 11.40 3.19 -6.97
N ALA A 304 12.54 2.68 -6.47
CA ALA A 304 13.84 3.23 -6.81
C ALA A 304 14.17 3.08 -8.30
N PHE A 305 13.70 2.01 -8.96
CA PHE A 305 13.96 1.82 -10.39
C PHE A 305 12.72 1.95 -11.29
N LEU A 306 11.51 1.80 -10.77
CA LEU A 306 10.27 1.86 -11.54
C LEU A 306 10.17 3.10 -12.46
N PHE A 307 10.47 4.29 -11.93
CA PHE A 307 10.28 5.55 -12.66
C PHE A 307 11.48 5.92 -13.55
N VAL A 308 12.67 5.46 -13.17
CA VAL A 308 13.90 5.80 -13.89
C VAL A 308 14.30 4.73 -14.92
N ALA A 309 13.85 3.52 -14.72
CA ALA A 309 14.12 2.37 -15.58
C ALA A 309 12.89 1.44 -15.70
N PRO A 310 11.78 1.88 -16.31
CA PRO A 310 10.53 1.10 -16.37
C PRO A 310 10.71 -0.29 -17.02
N LEU A 311 11.68 -0.43 -17.91
CA LEU A 311 12.01 -1.72 -18.53
C LEU A 311 12.46 -2.75 -17.49
N LEU A 312 13.24 -2.34 -16.48
CA LEU A 312 13.63 -3.23 -15.38
C LEU A 312 12.43 -3.65 -14.54
N PHE A 313 11.43 -2.78 -14.43
CA PHE A 313 10.21 -3.12 -13.71
C PHE A 313 9.38 -4.18 -14.42
N VAL A 314 9.26 -4.11 -15.74
CA VAL A 314 8.64 -5.17 -16.55
C VAL A 314 9.41 -6.49 -16.43
N VAL A 315 10.74 -6.43 -16.49
CA VAL A 315 11.61 -7.60 -16.28
C VAL A 315 11.40 -8.22 -14.90
N HIS A 316 11.32 -7.39 -13.86
CA HIS A 316 11.00 -7.83 -12.49
C HIS A 316 9.63 -8.52 -12.42
N ALA A 317 8.60 -7.94 -13.05
CA ALA A 317 7.26 -8.56 -13.10
C ALA A 317 7.29 -9.93 -13.79
N VAL A 318 8.00 -10.06 -14.91
CA VAL A 318 8.19 -11.35 -15.60
C VAL A 318 8.91 -12.37 -14.72
N LEU A 319 10.01 -11.97 -14.08
CA LEU A 319 10.77 -12.85 -13.19
C LEU A 319 9.92 -13.29 -11.98
N THR A 320 9.05 -12.42 -11.46
CA THR A 320 8.11 -12.79 -10.39
C THR A 320 7.11 -13.82 -10.87
N GLY A 321 6.51 -13.63 -12.04
CA GLY A 321 5.62 -14.61 -12.63
C GLY A 321 6.29 -15.99 -12.84
N ILE A 322 7.54 -15.99 -13.32
CA ILE A 322 8.32 -17.22 -13.48
C ILE A 322 8.60 -17.88 -12.12
N SER A 323 8.91 -17.10 -11.06
CA SER A 323 9.10 -17.63 -9.72
C SER A 323 7.84 -18.35 -9.22
N MET A 324 6.68 -17.73 -9.35
CA MET A 324 5.41 -18.31 -8.95
C MET A 324 5.12 -19.61 -9.70
N ALA A 325 5.38 -19.63 -11.01
CA ALA A 325 5.21 -20.83 -11.82
C ALA A 325 6.16 -21.96 -11.40
N ILE A 326 7.42 -21.65 -11.15
CA ILE A 326 8.44 -22.64 -10.74
C ILE A 326 8.09 -23.24 -9.38
N THR A 327 7.73 -22.43 -8.39
CA THR A 327 7.37 -22.93 -7.06
C THR A 327 6.15 -23.85 -7.10
N THR A 328 5.15 -23.52 -7.93
CA THR A 328 3.99 -24.38 -8.14
C THR A 328 4.35 -25.70 -8.85
N LEU A 329 5.21 -25.66 -9.88
CA LEU A 329 5.70 -26.86 -10.58
C LEU A 329 6.48 -27.81 -9.67
N LEU A 330 7.15 -27.27 -8.66
CA LEU A 330 7.96 -28.03 -7.72
C LEU A 330 7.19 -28.39 -6.43
N ASP A 331 5.88 -28.20 -6.44
CA ASP A 331 4.98 -28.51 -5.32
C ASP A 331 5.47 -27.87 -4.01
N ILE A 332 5.82 -26.59 -4.07
CA ILE A 332 6.24 -25.82 -2.92
C ILE A 332 5.04 -25.02 -2.39
N HIS A 333 4.64 -25.33 -1.17
CA HIS A 333 3.57 -24.64 -0.47
C HIS A 333 4.11 -24.02 0.80
N ILE A 334 4.05 -22.71 0.89
CA ILE A 334 4.38 -21.94 2.09
C ILE A 334 3.65 -20.61 2.04
N GLY A 335 3.01 -20.26 3.13
CA GLY A 335 2.31 -18.98 3.26
C GLY A 335 3.12 -17.95 4.02
N PHE A 336 2.58 -16.75 4.03
CA PHE A 336 3.02 -15.65 4.89
C PHE A 336 1.80 -14.97 5.50
N GLY A 337 1.96 -14.43 6.68
CA GLY A 337 0.90 -13.64 7.32
C GLY A 337 0.96 -12.17 6.92
N PHE A 338 2.17 -11.68 6.63
CA PHE A 338 2.41 -10.31 6.22
C PHE A 338 3.00 -10.21 4.81
N SER A 339 4.21 -10.76 4.62
CA SER A 339 4.91 -10.72 3.34
C SER A 339 6.02 -11.77 3.28
N ALA A 340 6.48 -12.08 2.09
CA ALA A 340 7.43 -13.16 1.82
C ALA A 340 8.87 -12.78 2.20
N GLY A 341 9.11 -12.52 3.49
CA GLY A 341 10.42 -12.26 4.09
C GLY A 341 10.89 -13.38 5.00
N LEU A 342 12.13 -13.23 5.50
CA LEU A 342 12.76 -14.22 6.39
C LEU A 342 11.93 -14.49 7.66
N ILE A 343 11.27 -13.47 8.20
CA ILE A 343 10.44 -13.61 9.40
C ILE A 343 9.32 -14.60 9.14
N ASP A 344 8.51 -14.36 8.10
CA ASP A 344 7.41 -15.26 7.75
C ASP A 344 7.90 -16.64 7.29
N TYR A 345 9.03 -16.70 6.58
CA TYR A 345 9.65 -17.96 6.20
C TYR A 345 9.99 -18.83 7.42
N VAL A 346 10.67 -18.27 8.43
CA VAL A 346 11.07 -19.00 9.64
C VAL A 346 9.84 -19.41 10.45
N LEU A 347 8.86 -18.52 10.60
CA LEU A 347 7.64 -18.80 11.35
C LEU A 347 6.80 -19.92 10.73
N ASN A 348 6.78 -20.02 9.41
CA ASN A 348 5.96 -20.99 8.69
C ASN A 348 6.75 -22.23 8.22
N PHE A 349 8.06 -22.29 8.50
CA PHE A 349 8.94 -23.38 8.06
C PHE A 349 8.50 -24.75 8.56
N SER A 350 8.07 -24.83 9.83
CA SER A 350 7.70 -26.07 10.51
C SER A 350 6.21 -26.41 10.44
N LYS A 351 5.41 -25.58 9.78
CA LYS A 351 3.95 -25.81 9.70
C LYS A 351 3.65 -27.08 8.88
N GLU A 352 2.72 -27.93 9.33
CA GLU A 352 2.45 -29.25 8.76
C GLU A 352 2.10 -29.20 7.26
N ASN A 353 1.39 -28.16 6.82
CA ASN A 353 1.03 -27.96 5.44
C ASN A 353 2.05 -27.18 4.61
N THR A 354 3.24 -26.90 5.16
CA THR A 354 4.38 -26.35 4.40
C THR A 354 5.13 -27.48 3.71
N THR A 355 5.27 -27.39 2.40
CA THR A 355 5.98 -28.39 1.59
C THR A 355 7.23 -27.81 0.94
N ASN A 356 8.30 -28.59 0.94
CA ASN A 356 9.58 -28.29 0.27
C ASN A 356 10.24 -26.93 0.63
N PRO A 357 10.22 -26.45 1.90
CA PRO A 357 10.73 -25.12 2.22
C PRO A 357 12.25 -24.99 1.99
N LEU A 358 13.04 -26.04 2.15
CA LEU A 358 14.47 -26.01 1.86
C LEU A 358 14.77 -25.82 0.37
N LEU A 359 13.94 -26.43 -0.51
CA LEU A 359 14.08 -26.25 -1.95
C LEU A 359 13.82 -24.80 -2.33
N LEU A 360 12.91 -24.12 -1.63
CA LEU A 360 12.63 -22.69 -1.82
C LEU A 360 13.87 -21.82 -1.58
N LEU A 361 14.68 -22.12 -0.57
CA LEU A 361 15.96 -21.43 -0.35
C LEU A 361 16.95 -21.66 -1.50
N GLY A 362 17.02 -22.89 -1.99
CA GLY A 362 17.87 -23.20 -3.17
C GLY A 362 17.46 -22.38 -4.40
N ILE A 363 16.16 -22.31 -4.67
CA ILE A 363 15.60 -21.45 -5.73
C ILE A 363 15.94 -19.98 -5.46
N GLY A 364 15.84 -19.53 -4.20
CA GLY A 364 16.19 -18.18 -3.80
C GLY A 364 17.63 -17.80 -4.18
N VAL A 365 18.60 -18.66 -3.86
CA VAL A 365 20.01 -18.44 -4.25
C VAL A 365 20.17 -18.33 -5.76
N VAL A 366 19.51 -19.19 -6.53
CA VAL A 366 19.50 -19.09 -7.99
C VAL A 366 18.88 -17.77 -8.43
N TYR A 367 17.77 -17.35 -7.82
CA TYR A 367 17.10 -16.09 -8.13
C TYR A 367 17.97 -14.86 -7.83
N PHE A 368 18.75 -14.89 -6.77
CA PHE A 368 19.74 -13.84 -6.49
C PHE A 368 20.70 -13.65 -7.67
N VAL A 369 21.26 -14.75 -8.17
CA VAL A 369 22.19 -14.73 -9.32
C VAL A 369 21.45 -14.30 -10.59
N VAL A 370 20.27 -14.85 -10.86
CA VAL A 370 19.46 -14.49 -12.03
C VAL A 370 19.14 -12.99 -12.04
N TYR A 371 18.65 -12.44 -10.93
CA TYR A 371 18.37 -11.01 -10.85
C TYR A 371 19.63 -10.16 -11.02
N TYR A 372 20.72 -10.54 -10.37
CA TYR A 372 22.00 -9.83 -10.53
C TYR A 372 22.47 -9.79 -11.99
N VAL A 373 22.45 -10.94 -12.68
CA VAL A 373 22.91 -11.05 -14.07
C VAL A 373 21.96 -10.32 -15.03
N VAL A 374 20.64 -10.57 -14.89
CA VAL A 374 19.63 -9.97 -15.76
C VAL A 374 19.61 -8.46 -15.61
N PHE A 375 19.57 -7.95 -14.36
CA PHE A 375 19.60 -6.51 -14.11
C PHE A 375 20.90 -5.89 -14.62
N SER A 376 22.06 -6.50 -14.37
CA SER A 376 23.35 -6.03 -14.89
C SER A 376 23.35 -5.96 -16.43
N PHE A 377 22.81 -6.98 -17.09
CA PHE A 377 22.70 -7.00 -18.55
C PHE A 377 21.82 -5.85 -19.06
N PHE A 378 20.60 -5.69 -18.52
CA PHE A 378 19.70 -4.63 -18.98
C PHE A 378 20.23 -3.23 -18.65
N ILE A 379 20.82 -3.03 -17.49
CA ILE A 379 21.41 -1.74 -17.09
C ILE A 379 22.52 -1.34 -18.06
N THR A 380 23.40 -2.28 -18.39
CA THR A 380 24.56 -1.98 -19.28
C THR A 380 24.18 -1.92 -20.75
N ARG A 381 23.29 -2.82 -21.20
CA ARG A 381 22.91 -2.94 -22.63
C ARG A 381 22.07 -1.76 -23.11
N PHE A 382 21.20 -1.22 -22.23
CA PHE A 382 20.28 -0.14 -22.56
C PHE A 382 20.63 1.18 -21.86
N ASP A 383 21.78 1.24 -21.21
CA ASP A 383 22.28 2.40 -20.44
C ASP A 383 21.22 3.00 -19.50
N LEU A 384 20.55 2.14 -18.73
CA LEU A 384 19.41 2.56 -17.90
C LEU A 384 19.90 3.40 -16.72
N ALA A 385 19.19 4.51 -16.44
CA ALA A 385 19.50 5.47 -15.40
C ALA A 385 19.05 4.98 -14.01
N THR A 386 19.61 3.86 -13.54
CA THR A 386 19.32 3.31 -12.20
C THR A 386 19.90 4.21 -11.09
N PRO A 387 19.48 4.05 -9.81
CA PRO A 387 20.01 4.82 -8.68
C PRO A 387 21.53 4.88 -8.66
N GLY A 388 22.06 6.10 -8.60
CA GLY A 388 23.52 6.36 -8.65
C GLY A 388 24.16 6.30 -10.04
N ARG A 389 23.42 6.04 -11.14
CA ARG A 389 23.98 5.98 -12.52
C ARG A 389 23.62 7.17 -13.41
N GLY A 390 22.40 7.71 -13.33
CA GLY A 390 21.93 8.82 -14.16
C GLY A 390 22.14 10.20 -13.56
N GLU A 391 22.09 11.27 -14.39
CA GLU A 391 22.16 12.65 -13.92
C GLU A 391 21.00 13.04 -12.99
N ALA A 392 19.80 12.46 -13.20
CA ALA A 392 18.64 12.64 -12.34
C ALA A 392 18.83 12.03 -10.95
N SER A 393 19.80 11.12 -10.75
CA SER A 393 20.12 10.51 -9.47
C SER A 393 21.16 11.31 -8.66
N THR A 394 21.73 12.38 -9.23
CA THR A 394 22.59 13.33 -8.49
C THR A 394 21.80 14.21 -7.52
N GLY A 395 20.45 14.18 -7.54
CA GLY A 395 19.60 14.75 -6.49
C GLY A 395 19.68 14.02 -5.14
N LEU A 396 20.32 12.86 -5.10
CA LEU A 396 20.83 12.22 -3.88
C LEU A 396 22.23 12.79 -3.61
N SER A 397 22.33 14.08 -3.27
CA SER A 397 23.60 14.66 -2.88
C SER A 397 24.13 13.89 -1.66
N ALA A 398 25.40 13.46 -1.74
CA ALA A 398 26.07 12.72 -0.66
C ALA A 398 26.09 13.49 0.68
N ASP A 399 25.79 14.78 0.63
CA ASP A 399 25.90 15.70 1.76
C ASP A 399 24.92 15.43 2.92
N TRP A 400 23.81 14.72 2.69
CA TRP A 400 22.88 14.43 3.78
C TRP A 400 23.06 13.03 4.41
N ILE A 401 23.85 12.14 3.76
CA ILE A 401 24.16 10.79 4.27
C ILE A 401 25.43 10.82 5.16
N LEU A 402 26.31 11.83 4.96
CA LEU A 402 27.52 11.95 5.75
C LEU A 402 27.22 12.62 7.10
N PRO A 403 27.76 12.09 8.22
CA PRO A 403 27.78 12.82 9.48
C PRO A 403 28.36 14.22 9.27
N GLU A 404 27.86 15.20 9.97
CA GLU A 404 28.23 16.61 9.81
C GLU A 404 29.75 16.85 9.86
N SER A 405 30.47 15.99 10.59
CA SER A 405 31.94 15.99 10.69
C SER A 405 32.69 15.57 9.41
N GLN A 406 31.98 15.02 8.40
CA GLN A 406 32.56 14.56 7.13
C GLN A 406 32.08 15.38 5.90
N ARG A 407 31.29 16.43 6.13
CA ARG A 407 30.86 17.36 5.07
C ARG A 407 31.99 18.31 4.74
N GLY A 408 32.39 18.38 3.47
CA GLY A 408 33.38 19.37 2.99
C GLY A 408 32.85 20.80 3.12
N PRO A 409 33.75 21.81 3.14
CA PRO A 409 33.34 23.21 3.29
C PRO A 409 32.39 23.60 2.15
N LYS A 410 31.25 24.20 2.51
CA LYS A 410 30.27 24.72 1.55
C LYS A 410 30.91 25.88 0.78
N PRO A 411 30.86 25.95 -0.56
CA PRO A 411 31.26 27.09 -1.31
C PRO A 411 30.28 28.26 -1.07
N GLY A 412 30.77 29.30 -0.44
CA GLY A 412 30.17 30.63 -0.45
C GLY A 412 29.07 30.91 0.56
N VAL A 413 29.42 30.97 1.84
CA VAL A 413 28.73 31.85 2.80
C VAL A 413 29.84 32.57 3.61
N GLU A 414 30.07 33.83 3.29
CA GLU A 414 30.87 34.70 4.13
C GLU A 414 30.19 34.90 5.48
N ALA A 415 30.96 34.68 6.54
CA ALA A 415 30.51 34.83 7.90
C ALA A 415 30.21 36.32 8.18
N VAL A 416 28.96 36.64 8.45
CA VAL A 416 28.58 37.81 9.19
C VAL A 416 28.57 37.45 10.67
N ALA A 417 29.62 37.78 11.36
CA ALA A 417 29.69 37.79 12.82
C ALA A 417 28.95 39.03 13.36
N GLY A 418 28.07 38.82 14.29
CA GLY A 418 27.59 39.93 15.11
C GLY A 418 26.25 39.70 15.78
N SER A 419 26.36 39.60 17.10
CA SER A 419 25.49 40.03 18.19
C SER A 419 24.45 39.10 18.78
N SER A 420 24.83 38.64 19.97
CA SER A 420 24.13 38.67 21.28
C SER A 420 22.72 38.08 21.44
N GLU A 421 22.71 37.02 22.23
CA GLU A 421 21.85 36.67 23.37
C GLU A 421 20.58 37.51 23.57
N GLU A 422 19.45 36.83 23.37
CA GLU A 422 18.31 36.92 24.27
C GLU A 422 17.68 35.49 24.32
N ALA A 423 17.72 34.93 25.51
CA ALA A 423 17.05 33.64 25.83
C ALA A 423 15.54 33.91 25.86
N ASP A 424 14.84 33.36 24.85
CA ASP A 424 13.40 33.34 24.80
C ASP A 424 12.93 31.91 25.18
N ASP A 425 12.22 31.86 26.31
CA ASP A 425 11.64 30.66 26.93
C ASP A 425 10.44 30.19 26.11
N ARG A 426 10.73 29.55 24.94
CA ARG A 426 9.73 28.84 24.12
C ARG A 426 9.97 27.34 24.22
N PRO A 427 8.92 26.51 24.34
CA PRO A 427 9.11 25.07 24.38
C PRO A 427 9.86 24.61 23.14
N GLU A 428 10.87 23.74 23.33
CA GLU A 428 11.65 23.10 22.26
C GLU A 428 10.70 22.56 21.18
N LEU A 429 10.70 23.21 20.04
CA LEU A 429 9.96 22.74 18.85
C LEU A 429 10.61 21.43 18.41
N ASP A 430 9.81 20.37 18.34
CA ASP A 430 10.20 19.10 17.72
C ASP A 430 10.88 19.40 16.35
N ALA A 431 12.03 18.82 16.11
CA ALA A 431 12.81 19.04 14.88
C ALA A 431 11.97 18.79 13.60
N ASP A 432 11.02 17.88 13.66
CA ASP A 432 10.08 17.63 12.57
C ASP A 432 9.06 18.77 12.37
N ASP A 433 8.67 19.49 13.42
CA ASP A 433 7.75 20.64 13.31
C ASP A 433 8.47 21.87 12.70
N ALA A 434 9.74 22.06 13.03
CA ALA A 434 10.58 23.08 12.41
C ALA A 434 10.75 22.78 10.90
N LEU A 435 11.12 21.54 10.56
CA LEU A 435 11.26 21.10 9.17
C LEU A 435 9.95 21.24 8.37
N ALA A 436 8.81 20.89 8.96
CA ALA A 436 7.51 21.03 8.31
C ALA A 436 7.15 22.49 7.99
N ARG A 437 7.49 23.43 8.87
CA ARG A 437 7.32 24.87 8.62
C ARG A 437 8.22 25.37 7.48
N ASP A 438 9.48 24.97 7.48
CA ASP A 438 10.43 25.34 6.44
C ASP A 438 10.03 24.77 5.08
N VAL A 439 9.58 23.52 5.04
CA VAL A 439 9.05 22.89 3.82
C VAL A 439 7.80 23.62 3.34
N LEU A 440 6.85 23.95 4.23
CA LEU A 440 5.65 24.71 3.88
C LEU A 440 6.00 26.09 3.33
N ALA A 441 6.99 26.79 3.91
CA ALA A 441 7.46 28.07 3.40
C ALA A 441 8.05 27.92 1.99
N ALA A 442 8.88 26.89 1.75
CA ALA A 442 9.46 26.61 0.44
C ALA A 442 8.43 26.16 -0.62
N LEU A 443 7.27 25.68 -0.19
CA LEU A 443 6.13 25.36 -1.07
C LEU A 443 5.32 26.60 -1.48
N GLY A 444 5.72 27.79 -1.09
CA GLY A 444 5.03 29.06 -1.33
C GLY A 444 4.08 29.47 -0.20
N GLY A 445 4.24 28.85 0.97
CA GLY A 445 3.47 29.16 2.16
C GLY A 445 2.07 28.52 2.19
N ARG A 446 1.37 28.79 3.30
CA ARG A 446 0.03 28.25 3.58
C ARG A 446 -1.00 28.63 2.52
N GLU A 447 -0.87 29.81 1.93
CA GLU A 447 -1.83 30.29 0.92
C GLU A 447 -1.70 29.58 -0.43
N ASN A 448 -0.53 29.01 -0.71
CA ASN A 448 -0.27 28.29 -1.95
C ASN A 448 -0.65 26.81 -1.86
N VAL A 449 -0.57 26.18 -0.69
CA VAL A 449 -0.84 24.73 -0.52
C VAL A 449 -2.30 24.50 -0.15
N GLU A 450 -3.06 23.89 -1.06
CA GLU A 450 -4.46 23.54 -0.85
C GLU A 450 -4.62 22.23 -0.07
N SER A 451 -3.73 21.25 -0.32
CA SER A 451 -3.65 19.99 0.43
C SER A 451 -2.25 19.40 0.35
N CYS A 452 -1.86 18.65 1.39
CA CYS A 452 -0.59 17.95 1.47
C CYS A 452 -0.81 16.54 2.00
N GLU A 453 -0.62 15.51 1.18
CA GLU A 453 -0.71 14.11 1.57
C GLU A 453 0.68 13.48 1.59
N GLY A 454 0.98 12.72 2.65
CA GLY A 454 2.17 11.90 2.76
C GLY A 454 2.01 10.58 2.02
N CYS A 455 3.10 10.11 1.42
CA CYS A 455 3.27 8.74 0.97
C CYS A 455 4.61 8.24 1.53
N ILE A 456 4.93 6.97 1.44
CA ILE A 456 6.13 6.35 2.01
C ILE A 456 7.41 7.16 1.73
N THR A 457 7.52 7.78 0.55
CA THR A 457 8.75 8.50 0.14
C THR A 457 8.53 9.92 -0.34
N ARG A 458 7.29 10.42 -0.41
CA ARG A 458 7.02 11.74 -1.02
C ARG A 458 5.79 12.44 -0.45
N LEU A 459 5.86 13.77 -0.48
CA LEU A 459 4.71 14.65 -0.30
C LEU A 459 3.97 14.77 -1.64
N ARG A 460 2.67 14.66 -1.62
CA ARG A 460 1.78 14.95 -2.74
C ARG A 460 0.96 16.18 -2.39
N LEU A 461 1.00 17.16 -3.27
CA LEU A 461 0.49 18.49 -3.00
C LEU A 461 -0.46 18.93 -4.11
N PHE A 462 -1.57 19.53 -3.71
CA PHE A 462 -2.31 20.42 -4.56
C PHE A 462 -1.95 21.86 -4.22
N VAL A 463 -1.50 22.62 -5.21
CA VAL A 463 -1.05 24.00 -5.06
C VAL A 463 -1.80 24.92 -5.99
N ARG A 464 -1.96 26.19 -5.59
CA ARG A 464 -2.60 27.23 -6.40
C ARG A 464 -1.71 27.65 -7.56
N ASP A 465 -0.44 27.96 -7.24
CA ASP A 465 0.58 28.33 -8.22
C ASP A 465 1.83 27.44 -8.05
N PRO A 466 2.13 26.55 -9.01
CA PRO A 466 3.32 25.72 -8.99
C PRO A 466 4.63 26.49 -9.15
N ASN A 467 4.58 27.75 -9.65
CA ASN A 467 5.77 28.58 -9.79
C ASN A 467 6.20 29.22 -8.46
N ALA A 468 5.31 29.27 -7.47
CA ALA A 468 5.62 29.73 -6.12
C ALA A 468 6.44 28.73 -5.31
N ILE A 469 6.65 27.49 -5.82
CA ILE A 469 7.45 26.47 -5.18
C ILE A 469 8.93 26.72 -5.44
N ASP A 470 9.70 26.86 -4.37
CA ASP A 470 11.17 26.99 -4.40
C ASP A 470 11.82 25.60 -4.39
N ASP A 471 12.14 25.09 -5.58
CA ASP A 471 12.77 23.78 -5.77
C ASP A 471 14.18 23.72 -5.16
N ALA A 472 14.92 24.84 -5.16
CA ALA A 472 16.26 24.90 -4.60
C ALA A 472 16.21 24.77 -3.08
N ARG A 473 15.30 25.52 -2.46
CA ARG A 473 15.09 25.47 -1.01
C ARG A 473 14.56 24.12 -0.53
N LEU A 474 13.63 23.52 -1.26
CA LEU A 474 13.16 22.16 -0.94
C LEU A 474 14.28 21.12 -0.98
N LYS A 475 15.19 21.22 -1.93
CA LYS A 475 16.37 20.36 -2.01
C LYS A 475 17.31 20.58 -0.83
N GLU A 476 17.51 21.82 -0.39
CA GLU A 476 18.30 22.15 0.81
C GLU A 476 17.66 21.53 2.07
N LEU A 477 16.33 21.47 2.13
CA LEU A 477 15.57 20.85 3.21
C LEU A 477 15.49 19.32 3.12
N GLY A 478 16.21 18.70 2.18
CA GLY A 478 16.33 17.25 2.05
C GLY A 478 15.40 16.61 1.02
N ALA A 479 14.74 17.39 0.16
CA ALA A 479 13.99 16.83 -0.94
C ALA A 479 14.93 16.28 -2.02
N SER A 480 14.80 14.99 -2.35
CA SER A 480 15.56 14.35 -3.44
C SER A 480 15.08 14.76 -4.83
N GLY A 481 13.88 15.33 -4.94
CA GLY A 481 13.33 15.80 -6.21
C GLY A 481 11.97 16.47 -6.03
N VAL A 482 11.67 17.40 -6.95
CA VAL A 482 10.38 18.08 -7.05
C VAL A 482 9.84 17.90 -8.45
N VAL A 483 8.61 17.38 -8.57
CA VAL A 483 7.92 17.20 -9.84
C VAL A 483 6.65 18.06 -9.83
N LYS A 484 6.51 18.94 -10.80
CA LYS A 484 5.36 19.83 -10.95
C LYS A 484 4.59 19.46 -12.22
N ARG A 485 3.28 19.27 -12.12
CA ARG A 485 2.41 18.96 -13.26
C ARG A 485 1.06 19.67 -13.10
N GLY A 486 0.90 20.82 -13.72
CA GLY A 486 -0.24 21.70 -13.48
C GLY A 486 -0.29 22.12 -12.01
N LYS A 487 -1.44 21.99 -11.37
CA LYS A 487 -1.63 22.30 -9.94
C LYS A 487 -1.19 21.19 -8.97
N VAL A 488 -0.65 20.10 -9.49
CA VAL A 488 -0.13 18.99 -8.68
C VAL A 488 1.38 19.10 -8.57
N ALA A 489 1.90 19.05 -7.34
CA ALA A 489 3.32 18.93 -7.07
C ALA A 489 3.62 17.66 -6.26
N GLN A 490 4.78 17.08 -6.48
CA GLN A 490 5.30 15.98 -5.69
C GLN A 490 6.70 16.32 -5.23
N VAL A 491 6.95 16.20 -3.92
CA VAL A 491 8.25 16.45 -3.30
C VAL A 491 8.74 15.16 -2.65
N VAL A 492 9.84 14.62 -3.11
CA VAL A 492 10.40 13.37 -2.62
C VAL A 492 11.25 13.64 -1.39
N MET A 493 10.72 13.33 -0.19
CA MET A 493 11.35 13.58 1.11
C MET A 493 11.86 12.30 1.81
N GLY A 494 11.73 11.13 1.15
CA GLY A 494 12.11 9.84 1.76
C GLY A 494 11.14 9.39 2.86
N MET A 495 11.58 8.51 3.74
CA MET A 495 10.77 7.85 4.78
C MET A 495 10.07 8.81 5.78
N GLN A 496 10.50 10.05 5.85
CA GLN A 496 9.90 11.08 6.71
C GLN A 496 8.69 11.80 6.09
N SER A 497 8.39 11.52 4.81
CA SER A 497 7.34 12.22 4.05
C SER A 497 5.99 12.19 4.74
N ASP A 498 5.57 11.06 5.28
CA ASP A 498 4.27 10.90 5.94
C ASP A 498 4.18 11.75 7.21
N ARG A 499 5.25 11.76 8.04
CA ARG A 499 5.31 12.58 9.27
C ARG A 499 5.31 14.07 8.98
N ILE A 500 6.03 14.50 7.94
CA ILE A 500 6.08 15.90 7.52
C ILE A 500 4.75 16.34 6.94
N ALA A 501 4.11 15.52 6.09
CA ALA A 501 2.80 15.81 5.52
C ALA A 501 1.74 16.02 6.60
N ALA A 502 1.68 15.14 7.59
CA ALA A 502 0.73 15.25 8.70
C ALA A 502 0.91 16.57 9.50
N ARG A 503 2.15 17.05 9.63
CA ARG A 503 2.43 18.34 10.27
C ARG A 503 2.06 19.54 9.39
N ILE A 504 2.36 19.48 8.09
CA ILE A 504 1.97 20.51 7.12
C ILE A 504 0.44 20.62 7.05
N GLU A 505 -0.29 19.49 7.00
CA GLU A 505 -1.75 19.48 7.04
C GLU A 505 -2.32 20.16 8.31
N ARG A 506 -1.71 19.93 9.47
CA ARG A 506 -2.07 20.65 10.72
C ARG A 506 -1.82 22.14 10.61
N LEU A 507 -0.70 22.55 10.05
CA LEU A 507 -0.35 23.95 9.84
C LEU A 507 -1.33 24.63 8.86
N ILE A 508 -1.80 23.93 7.83
CA ILE A 508 -2.79 24.45 6.88
C ILE A 508 -4.17 24.57 7.53
N LYS A 509 -4.61 23.57 8.29
CA LYS A 509 -5.95 23.50 8.91
C LYS A 509 -6.01 24.27 10.23
N GLY A 510 -4.94 24.34 10.99
CA GLY A 510 -4.83 24.88 12.34
C GLY A 510 -4.44 26.35 12.43
N GLY A 511 -4.97 27.18 11.59
CA GLY A 511 -4.81 28.63 11.63
C GLY A 511 -5.94 29.30 12.41
N GLY A 512 -5.94 29.11 13.69
CA GLY A 512 -6.70 29.89 14.67
C GLY A 512 -5.83 30.07 15.88
#